data_f80a7458829bedfa96475e89dcc3e788
#
_entry.id   f80a7458829bedfa96475e89dcc3e788
#
_cell.length_a   1.000
_cell.length_b   1.000
_cell.length_c   1.000
_cell.angle_alpha   90.00
_cell.angle_beta   90.00
_cell.angle_gamma   90.00
#
_symmetry.space_group_name_H-M   'P 1'
#
loop_
_entity.id
_entity.type
_entity.pdbx_description
1 polymer ?
#
loop_
_entity_poly.entity_id
_entity_poly.type
_entity_poly.pdbx_seq_one_letter_code
_entity_poly.pdbx_strand_id
1 'polypeptide(L)'
;MVIRPATPADLPALRPVFEAAKGIMRADGNHDQWSAPGFPDDSLLLRDIARGGGFVIENRWPVGAGHDEGKPVMPGLTGHLVAPRIVAYFALLPSPEPTYDVIDGAWLTDEPYGVIHRMASYPEVHGIFSTIINFAASRYSHLRIDTHRDNRIMQHLIEKHGFTYCGIIWLEDGTERLAYER
;
A
#
# COMPACT_ATOMS: atom_id res chain seq x y z
N MET A 1 -0.81 -8.59 12.97
CA MET A 1 -0.48 -8.54 11.53
C MET A 1 0.98 -8.93 11.36
N VAL A 2 1.30 -9.69 10.31
CA VAL A 2 2.68 -10.10 9.98
C VAL A 2 2.98 -9.61 8.57
N ILE A 3 4.13 -8.94 8.39
CA ILE A 3 4.61 -8.54 7.06
C ILE A 3 5.64 -9.60 6.61
N ARG A 4 5.50 -10.08 5.39
CA ARG A 4 6.50 -10.92 4.73
C ARG A 4 6.71 -10.52 3.27
N PRO A 5 7.85 -10.89 2.66
CA PRO A 5 8.00 -10.77 1.22
C PRO A 5 6.86 -11.49 0.49
N ALA A 6 6.37 -10.88 -0.58
CA ALA A 6 5.43 -11.50 -1.49
C ALA A 6 6.16 -12.51 -2.38
N THR A 7 5.42 -13.51 -2.82
CA THR A 7 5.89 -14.54 -3.76
C THR A 7 4.95 -14.61 -4.97
N PRO A 8 5.38 -15.15 -6.12
CA PRO A 8 4.48 -15.36 -7.26
C PRO A 8 3.21 -16.17 -6.93
N ALA A 9 3.28 -17.06 -5.94
CA ALA A 9 2.13 -17.84 -5.50
C ALA A 9 1.04 -17.02 -4.80
N ASP A 10 1.35 -15.79 -4.37
CA ASP A 10 0.40 -14.88 -3.72
C ASP A 10 -0.51 -14.15 -4.73
N LEU A 11 -0.15 -14.07 -6.02
CA LEU A 11 -0.88 -13.30 -7.02
C LEU A 11 -2.40 -13.55 -7.04
N PRO A 12 -2.91 -14.80 -6.97
CA PRO A 12 -4.35 -15.03 -6.94
C PRO A 12 -5.03 -14.37 -5.74
N ALA A 13 -4.36 -14.29 -4.58
CA ALA A 13 -4.89 -13.69 -3.37
C ALA A 13 -4.78 -12.14 -3.39
N LEU A 14 -3.89 -11.57 -4.19
CA LEU A 14 -3.71 -10.12 -4.32
C LEU A 14 -4.80 -9.46 -5.17
N ARG A 15 -5.33 -10.15 -6.19
CA ARG A 15 -6.37 -9.59 -7.08
C ARG A 15 -7.58 -9.02 -6.31
N PRO A 16 -8.22 -9.78 -5.38
CA PRO A 16 -9.34 -9.24 -4.61
C PRO A 16 -8.93 -8.09 -3.67
N VAL A 17 -7.70 -8.05 -3.19
CA VAL A 17 -7.19 -6.92 -2.37
C VAL A 17 -7.13 -5.64 -3.20
N PHE A 18 -6.61 -5.70 -4.44
CA PHE A 18 -6.57 -4.55 -5.34
C PHE A 18 -7.96 -4.11 -5.78
N GLU A 19 -8.87 -5.04 -6.06
CA GLU A 19 -10.25 -4.68 -6.41
C GLU A 19 -10.99 -4.00 -5.23
N ALA A 20 -10.76 -4.45 -4.00
CA ALA A 20 -11.28 -3.78 -2.81
C ALA A 20 -10.74 -2.35 -2.68
N ALA A 21 -9.43 -2.15 -2.86
CA ALA A 21 -8.79 -0.83 -2.83
C ALA A 21 -9.33 0.11 -3.92
N LYS A 22 -9.52 -0.39 -5.14
CA LYS A 22 -10.18 0.37 -6.22
C LYS A 22 -11.62 0.75 -5.87
N GLY A 23 -12.34 -0.14 -5.17
CA GLY A 23 -13.69 0.14 -4.65
C GLY A 23 -13.70 1.32 -3.69
N ILE A 24 -12.73 1.39 -2.77
CA ILE A 24 -12.56 2.53 -1.84
C ILE A 24 -12.27 3.82 -2.62
N MET A 25 -11.32 3.78 -3.57
CA MET A 25 -10.97 4.95 -4.37
C MET A 25 -12.18 5.49 -5.15
N ARG A 26 -12.94 4.63 -5.82
CA ARG A 26 -14.16 5.02 -6.54
C ARG A 26 -15.21 5.64 -5.63
N ALA A 27 -15.41 5.08 -4.43
CA ALA A 27 -16.37 5.60 -3.45
C ALA A 27 -15.97 6.99 -2.91
N ASP A 28 -14.67 7.31 -2.89
CA ASP A 28 -14.13 8.61 -2.49
C ASP A 28 -13.98 9.62 -3.66
N GLY A 29 -14.49 9.27 -4.85
CA GLY A 29 -14.45 10.14 -6.03
C GLY A 29 -13.14 10.07 -6.83
N ASN A 30 -12.19 9.23 -6.46
CA ASN A 30 -10.97 8.99 -7.21
C ASN A 30 -11.21 7.89 -8.27
N HIS A 31 -11.59 8.32 -9.46
CA HIS A 31 -11.93 7.42 -10.57
C HIS A 31 -10.76 7.16 -11.51
N ASP A 32 -9.73 8.00 -11.48
CA ASP A 32 -8.65 8.00 -12.47
C ASP A 32 -7.43 7.19 -12.02
N GLN A 33 -7.14 7.18 -10.74
CA GLN A 33 -6.03 6.38 -10.23
C GLN A 33 -6.33 4.88 -10.38
N TRP A 34 -5.42 4.16 -11.02
CA TRP A 34 -5.56 2.72 -11.31
C TRP A 34 -6.78 2.37 -12.20
N SER A 35 -7.21 3.31 -13.04
CA SER A 35 -8.37 3.13 -13.93
C SER A 35 -8.10 2.18 -15.10
N ALA A 36 -6.83 1.99 -15.49
CA ALA A 36 -6.48 1.07 -16.56
C ALA A 36 -6.96 -0.37 -16.26
N PRO A 37 -7.57 -1.04 -17.24
CA PRO A 37 -8.03 -2.41 -17.06
C PRO A 37 -6.92 -3.34 -16.57
N GLY A 38 -7.18 -4.10 -15.49
CA GLY A 38 -6.21 -5.04 -14.92
C GLY A 38 -5.06 -4.42 -14.14
N PHE A 39 -4.98 -3.10 -14.01
CA PHE A 39 -3.91 -2.45 -13.24
C PHE A 39 -4.15 -2.57 -11.71
N PRO A 40 -3.10 -2.77 -10.89
CA PRO A 40 -1.78 -3.22 -11.30
C PRO A 40 -1.83 -4.63 -11.88
N ASP A 41 -1.15 -4.83 -13.00
CA ASP A 41 -1.11 -6.14 -13.65
C ASP A 41 -0.12 -7.10 -12.97
N ASP A 42 -0.26 -8.38 -13.27
CA ASP A 42 0.59 -9.41 -12.69
C ASP A 42 2.07 -9.18 -13.04
N SER A 43 2.39 -8.63 -14.21
CA SER A 43 3.77 -8.40 -14.63
C SER A 43 4.45 -7.34 -13.78
N LEU A 44 3.71 -6.30 -13.40
CA LEU A 44 4.19 -5.26 -12.49
C LEU A 44 4.44 -5.82 -11.10
N LEU A 45 3.49 -6.59 -10.56
CA LEU A 45 3.63 -7.22 -9.24
C LEU A 45 4.79 -8.23 -9.22
N LEU A 46 4.95 -9.01 -10.29
CA LEU A 46 6.09 -9.94 -10.42
C LEU A 46 7.42 -9.20 -10.49
N ARG A 47 7.50 -8.03 -11.13
CA ARG A 47 8.72 -7.19 -11.10
C ARG A 47 9.05 -6.70 -9.69
N ASP A 48 8.05 -6.25 -8.93
CA ASP A 48 8.26 -5.85 -7.53
C ASP A 48 8.78 -7.02 -6.68
N ILE A 49 8.17 -8.19 -6.84
CA ILE A 49 8.56 -9.41 -6.15
C ILE A 49 9.99 -9.83 -6.52
N ALA A 50 10.31 -9.84 -7.81
CA ALA A 50 11.64 -10.22 -8.30
C ALA A 50 12.76 -9.28 -7.82
N ARG A 51 12.43 -7.98 -7.63
CA ARG A 51 13.35 -6.99 -7.05
C ARG A 51 13.44 -7.06 -5.52
N GLY A 52 12.69 -7.99 -4.88
CA GLY A 52 12.62 -8.12 -3.42
C GLY A 52 11.84 -6.98 -2.73
N GLY A 53 11.12 -6.17 -3.51
CA GLY A 53 10.38 -5.01 -3.02
C GLY A 53 8.88 -5.24 -2.81
N GLY A 54 8.31 -6.36 -3.23
CA GLY A 54 6.91 -6.69 -3.00
C GLY A 54 6.70 -7.32 -1.61
N PHE A 55 5.73 -6.81 -0.85
CA PHE A 55 5.38 -7.31 0.48
C PHE A 55 3.89 -7.51 0.63
N VAL A 56 3.53 -8.53 1.42
CA VAL A 56 2.15 -8.78 1.85
C VAL A 56 2.02 -8.61 3.36
N ILE A 57 0.83 -8.21 3.79
CA ILE A 57 0.44 -8.22 5.19
C ILE A 57 -0.56 -9.34 5.39
N GLU A 58 -0.25 -10.23 6.32
CA GLU A 58 -1.13 -11.33 6.73
C GLU A 58 -1.81 -11.01 8.06
N ASN A 59 -3.09 -11.33 8.12
CA ASN A 59 -3.84 -11.33 9.36
C ASN A 59 -4.19 -12.77 9.74
N ARG A 60 -3.85 -13.18 10.96
CA ARG A 60 -4.19 -14.49 11.52
C ARG A 60 -5.50 -14.47 12.30
N TRP A 61 -6.39 -13.53 12.02
CA TRP A 61 -7.65 -13.43 12.71
C TRP A 61 -8.62 -14.53 12.24
N PRO A 62 -9.41 -15.16 13.14
CA PRO A 62 -10.41 -16.14 12.72
C PRO A 62 -11.41 -15.49 11.75
N VAL A 63 -11.57 -16.08 10.57
CA VAL A 63 -12.64 -15.71 9.64
C VAL A 63 -13.95 -16.14 10.29
N GLY A 64 -14.78 -15.18 10.71
CA GLY A 64 -16.07 -15.48 11.30
C GLY A 64 -16.53 -14.58 12.44
N ALA A 65 -15.73 -13.59 12.86
CA ALA A 65 -16.24 -12.51 13.69
C ALA A 65 -16.98 -11.51 12.80
N GLY A 66 -18.19 -11.87 12.35
CA GLY A 66 -19.17 -10.91 11.88
C GLY A 66 -19.33 -9.85 12.97
N HIS A 67 -19.43 -8.60 12.57
CA HIS A 67 -19.85 -7.52 13.45
C HIS A 67 -21.22 -7.83 14.01
N ASP A 68 -21.24 -8.56 15.12
CA ASP A 68 -22.39 -8.59 16.01
C ASP A 68 -21.95 -7.84 17.27
N GLU A 69 -22.65 -6.75 17.54
CA GLU A 69 -22.30 -5.80 18.59
C GLU A 69 -22.28 -6.51 19.94
N GLY A 70 -21.12 -6.54 20.57
CA GLY A 70 -21.03 -6.49 22.04
C GLY A 70 -20.92 -7.80 22.82
N LYS A 71 -20.45 -8.95 22.26
CA LYS A 71 -20.09 -10.10 23.11
C LYS A 71 -18.74 -10.71 22.69
N PRO A 72 -17.76 -10.84 23.62
CA PRO A 72 -16.57 -11.64 23.34
C PRO A 72 -16.99 -13.11 23.23
N VAL A 73 -16.91 -13.67 22.03
CA VAL A 73 -17.05 -15.12 21.85
C VAL A 73 -15.75 -15.74 22.34
N MET A 74 -15.83 -16.44 23.48
CA MET A 74 -14.75 -17.30 23.95
C MET A 74 -14.45 -18.35 22.87
N PRO A 75 -13.19 -18.54 22.46
CA PRO A 75 -12.84 -19.62 21.53
C PRO A 75 -13.10 -20.95 22.24
N GLY A 76 -14.08 -21.70 21.77
CA GLY A 76 -14.20 -23.12 22.09
C GLY A 76 -12.95 -23.86 21.60
N LEU A 77 -12.45 -24.79 22.38
CA LEU A 77 -11.25 -25.60 22.22
C LEU A 77 -11.28 -26.56 21.01
N THR A 78 -11.57 -26.08 19.81
CA THR A 78 -11.31 -26.82 18.57
C THR A 78 -10.42 -25.96 17.72
N GLY A 79 -9.11 -26.14 17.88
CA GLY A 79 -8.08 -25.41 17.19
C GLY A 79 -8.09 -25.68 15.68
N HIS A 80 -8.97 -25.03 14.95
CA HIS A 80 -8.80 -24.85 13.53
C HIS A 80 -7.78 -23.72 13.36
N LEU A 81 -6.56 -24.10 13.01
CA LEU A 81 -5.57 -23.17 12.50
C LEU A 81 -6.17 -22.53 11.24
N VAL A 82 -6.73 -21.35 11.38
CA VAL A 82 -7.18 -20.56 10.23
C VAL A 82 -5.92 -20.17 9.46
N ALA A 83 -5.84 -20.59 8.19
CA ALA A 83 -4.74 -20.20 7.32
C ALA A 83 -4.61 -18.67 7.32
N PRO A 84 -3.38 -18.12 7.39
CA PRO A 84 -3.17 -16.69 7.34
C PRO A 84 -3.76 -16.13 6.04
N ARG A 85 -4.60 -15.07 6.15
CA ARG A 85 -5.18 -14.39 5.00
C ARG A 85 -4.35 -13.16 4.67
N ILE A 86 -3.96 -13.03 3.41
CA ILE A 86 -3.38 -11.78 2.90
C ILE A 86 -4.47 -10.70 2.93
N VAL A 87 -4.19 -9.61 3.62
CA VAL A 87 -5.14 -8.49 3.79
C VAL A 87 -4.66 -7.19 3.17
N ALA A 88 -3.38 -7.10 2.82
CA ALA A 88 -2.82 -5.94 2.15
C ALA A 88 -1.58 -6.34 1.32
N TYR A 89 -1.27 -5.47 0.35
CA TYR A 89 -0.03 -5.47 -0.42
C TYR A 89 0.55 -4.06 -0.44
N PHE A 90 1.87 -3.98 -0.52
CA PHE A 90 2.60 -2.76 -0.86
C PHE A 90 3.95 -3.12 -1.50
N ALA A 91 4.47 -2.19 -2.30
CA ALA A 91 5.85 -2.26 -2.75
C ALA A 91 6.69 -1.25 -1.96
N LEU A 92 7.88 -1.67 -1.53
CA LEU A 92 8.92 -0.83 -0.93
C LEU A 92 10.20 -1.06 -1.70
N LEU A 93 10.61 -0.08 -2.47
CA LEU A 93 11.74 -0.15 -3.40
C LEU A 93 12.83 0.84 -3.00
N PRO A 94 14.12 0.52 -3.19
CA PRO A 94 15.20 1.47 -2.98
C PRO A 94 15.22 2.53 -4.09
N SER A 95 15.74 3.72 -3.79
CA SER A 95 16.12 4.71 -4.80
C SER A 95 17.23 4.15 -5.74
N PRO A 96 17.37 4.67 -6.98
CA PRO A 96 16.56 5.74 -7.57
C PRO A 96 15.21 5.23 -8.09
N GLU A 97 14.21 6.13 -8.07
CA GLU A 97 12.92 5.94 -8.74
C GLU A 97 12.85 6.91 -9.93
N PRO A 98 12.88 6.42 -11.17
CA PRO A 98 12.99 7.29 -12.35
C PRO A 98 11.91 8.37 -12.46
N THR A 99 10.70 8.08 -12.02
CA THR A 99 9.59 9.05 -12.04
C THR A 99 9.77 10.19 -11.03
N TYR A 100 10.76 10.09 -10.14
CA TYR A 100 11.09 11.09 -9.11
C TYR A 100 12.28 11.99 -9.49
N ASP A 101 12.91 11.75 -10.65
CA ASP A 101 14.05 12.54 -11.13
C ASP A 101 13.63 13.97 -11.53
N VAL A 102 12.37 14.14 -11.97
CA VAL A 102 11.80 15.43 -12.34
C VAL A 102 10.64 15.77 -11.42
N ILE A 103 10.75 16.88 -10.70
CA ILE A 103 9.72 17.38 -9.79
C ILE A 103 9.50 18.88 -10.01
N ASP A 104 8.24 19.28 -10.11
CA ASP A 104 7.85 20.70 -9.95
C ASP A 104 7.69 21.00 -8.46
N GLY A 105 8.77 21.47 -7.86
CA GLY A 105 8.97 21.62 -6.43
C GLY A 105 10.36 21.22 -6.02
N ALA A 106 10.54 20.71 -4.81
CA ALA A 106 11.84 20.26 -4.31
C ALA A 106 11.68 19.14 -3.27
N TRP A 107 12.50 18.11 -3.38
CA TRP A 107 12.66 17.10 -2.34
C TRP A 107 13.34 17.71 -1.10
N LEU A 108 13.10 17.13 0.08
CA LEU A 108 13.69 17.60 1.34
C LEU A 108 15.19 17.28 1.42
N THR A 109 15.63 16.21 0.77
CA THR A 109 17.02 15.75 0.79
C THR A 109 17.38 15.02 -0.50
N ASP A 110 18.69 14.97 -0.78
CA ASP A 110 19.26 14.16 -1.88
C ASP A 110 19.78 12.80 -1.38
N GLU A 111 19.56 12.47 -0.10
CA GLU A 111 19.99 11.21 0.50
C GLU A 111 19.23 10.02 -0.09
N PRO A 112 19.81 8.80 -0.05
CA PRO A 112 19.11 7.59 -0.46
C PRO A 112 17.80 7.38 0.32
N TYR A 113 16.75 6.98 -0.38
CA TYR A 113 15.40 6.86 0.15
C TYR A 113 14.74 5.52 -0.22
N GLY A 114 13.72 5.15 0.53
CA GLY A 114 12.79 4.08 0.17
C GLY A 114 11.53 4.67 -0.44
N VAL A 115 11.04 4.05 -1.52
CA VAL A 115 9.81 4.45 -2.21
C VAL A 115 8.70 3.47 -1.87
N ILE A 116 7.56 4.01 -1.45
CA ILE A 116 6.37 3.21 -1.14
C ILE A 116 5.37 3.35 -2.29
N HIS A 117 5.09 2.24 -2.96
CA HIS A 117 4.17 2.18 -4.08
C HIS A 117 3.05 1.15 -3.89
N ARG A 118 1.98 1.27 -4.67
CA ARG A 118 0.94 0.24 -4.87
C ARG A 118 0.33 -0.29 -3.58
N MET A 119 0.12 0.60 -2.61
CA MET A 119 -0.53 0.26 -1.36
C MET A 119 -2.00 -0.11 -1.60
N ALA A 120 -2.38 -1.32 -1.23
CA ALA A 120 -3.75 -1.80 -1.31
C ALA A 120 -4.10 -2.60 -0.06
N SER A 121 -5.35 -2.47 0.41
CA SER A 121 -5.86 -3.26 1.54
C SER A 121 -7.36 -3.43 1.47
N TYR A 122 -7.88 -4.39 2.22
CA TYR A 122 -9.31 -4.46 2.48
C TYR A 122 -9.75 -3.33 3.41
N PRO A 123 -10.96 -2.76 3.22
CA PRO A 123 -11.46 -1.63 4.01
C PRO A 123 -11.71 -1.96 5.48
N GLU A 124 -12.05 -3.21 5.78
CA GLU A 124 -12.31 -3.67 7.15
C GLU A 124 -11.05 -3.86 8.00
N VAL A 125 -9.85 -3.73 7.41
CA VAL A 125 -8.58 -3.91 8.13
C VAL A 125 -7.95 -2.56 8.41
N HIS A 126 -8.01 -2.13 9.66
CA HIS A 126 -7.49 -0.83 10.07
C HIS A 126 -6.00 -0.84 10.44
N GLY A 127 -5.35 0.32 10.38
CA GLY A 127 -3.97 0.50 10.79
C GLY A 127 -2.92 0.02 9.78
N ILE A 128 -3.34 -0.38 8.56
CA ILE A 128 -2.44 -0.87 7.51
C ILE A 128 -1.40 0.19 7.13
N PHE A 129 -1.81 1.44 6.91
CA PHE A 129 -0.90 2.51 6.54
C PHE A 129 0.21 2.70 7.60
N SER A 130 -0.17 2.83 8.89
CA SER A 130 0.80 2.94 9.99
C SER A 130 1.75 1.75 10.06
N THR A 131 1.24 0.54 9.84
CA THR A 131 2.04 -0.70 9.81
C THR A 131 3.08 -0.66 8.69
N ILE A 132 2.69 -0.21 7.50
CA ILE A 132 3.59 -0.08 6.34
C ILE A 132 4.66 0.99 6.59
N ILE A 133 4.26 2.18 7.08
CA ILE A 133 5.20 3.27 7.34
C ILE A 133 6.23 2.87 8.39
N ASN A 134 5.82 2.23 9.49
CA ASN A 134 6.74 1.77 10.52
C ASN A 134 7.72 0.71 9.99
N PHE A 135 7.24 -0.20 9.14
CA PHE A 135 8.09 -1.18 8.48
C PHE A 135 9.09 -0.53 7.51
N ALA A 136 8.65 0.43 6.71
CA ALA A 136 9.51 1.15 5.78
C ALA A 136 10.56 1.99 6.52
N ALA A 137 10.16 2.72 7.57
CA ALA A 137 11.06 3.53 8.40
C ALA A 137 12.09 2.70 9.19
N SER A 138 11.83 1.40 9.41
CA SER A 138 12.83 0.50 9.98
C SER A 138 13.95 0.11 9.00
N ARG A 139 13.81 0.44 7.71
CA ARG A 139 14.73 0.07 6.61
C ARG A 139 15.39 1.26 5.95
N TYR A 140 14.69 2.39 5.91
CA TYR A 140 15.14 3.61 5.24
C TYR A 140 14.96 4.80 6.18
N SER A 141 15.97 5.65 6.27
CA SER A 141 15.93 6.91 7.03
C SER A 141 15.05 7.96 6.33
N HIS A 142 14.96 7.89 4.99
CA HIS A 142 14.15 8.76 4.17
C HIS A 142 13.15 7.92 3.38
N LEU A 143 11.91 8.40 3.31
CA LEU A 143 10.82 7.74 2.60
C LEU A 143 10.16 8.73 1.66
N ARG A 144 9.91 8.29 0.42
CA ARG A 144 9.12 9.03 -0.55
C ARG A 144 7.89 8.24 -0.94
N ILE A 145 6.81 8.96 -1.18
CA ILE A 145 5.53 8.41 -1.61
C ILE A 145 4.82 9.43 -2.51
N ASP A 146 4.06 8.95 -3.47
CA ASP A 146 3.21 9.78 -4.30
C ASP A 146 1.75 9.30 -4.29
N THR A 147 0.83 10.19 -4.62
CA THR A 147 -0.58 9.85 -4.76
C THR A 147 -1.29 10.76 -5.78
N HIS A 148 -2.42 10.29 -6.30
CA HIS A 148 -3.28 11.09 -7.18
C HIS A 148 -3.94 12.24 -6.40
N ARG A 149 -4.17 13.39 -7.07
CA ARG A 149 -4.81 14.57 -6.46
C ARG A 149 -6.21 14.30 -5.91
N ASP A 150 -6.93 13.31 -6.48
CA ASP A 150 -8.28 12.94 -6.04
C ASP A 150 -8.27 11.89 -4.92
N ASN A 151 -7.11 11.32 -4.57
CA ASN A 151 -7.00 10.37 -3.48
C ASN A 151 -6.86 11.09 -2.13
N ARG A 152 -7.95 11.70 -1.66
CA ARG A 152 -7.96 12.51 -0.43
C ARG A 152 -7.68 11.68 0.82
N ILE A 153 -8.15 10.44 0.83
CA ILE A 153 -7.86 9.50 1.93
C ILE A 153 -6.36 9.30 2.05
N MET A 154 -5.67 9.03 0.94
CA MET A 154 -4.22 8.81 0.95
C MET A 154 -3.45 10.07 1.33
N GLN A 155 -3.81 11.25 0.79
CA GLN A 155 -3.20 12.53 1.17
C GLN A 155 -3.28 12.75 2.68
N HIS A 156 -4.48 12.59 3.26
CA HIS A 156 -4.67 12.72 4.71
C HIS A 156 -3.80 11.74 5.51
N LEU A 157 -3.71 10.48 5.07
CA LEU A 157 -2.89 9.47 5.75
C LEU A 157 -1.39 9.79 5.66
N ILE A 158 -0.92 10.24 4.50
CA ILE A 158 0.47 10.64 4.25
C ILE A 158 0.84 11.80 5.20
N GLU A 159 0.07 12.88 5.20
CA GLU A 159 0.32 14.06 6.04
C GLU A 159 0.24 13.73 7.54
N LYS A 160 -0.76 12.95 7.94
CA LYS A 160 -0.91 12.49 9.33
C LYS A 160 0.28 11.69 9.84
N HIS A 161 1.03 11.03 8.95
CA HIS A 161 2.22 10.25 9.31
C HIS A 161 3.53 11.02 9.11
N GLY A 162 3.46 12.34 9.02
CA GLY A 162 4.61 13.23 9.08
C GLY A 162 5.36 13.39 7.76
N PHE A 163 4.73 13.06 6.63
CA PHE A 163 5.29 13.39 5.32
C PHE A 163 4.99 14.85 4.98
N THR A 164 5.94 15.49 4.32
CA THR A 164 5.84 16.86 3.82
C THR A 164 5.57 16.81 2.31
N TYR A 165 4.65 17.64 1.85
CA TYR A 165 4.43 17.83 0.42
C TYR A 165 5.65 18.50 -0.22
N CYS A 166 6.14 17.92 -1.31
CA CYS A 166 7.36 18.34 -2.00
C CYS A 166 7.09 18.96 -3.38
N GLY A 167 5.99 18.61 -4.02
CA GLY A 167 5.68 19.11 -5.36
C GLY A 167 4.91 18.11 -6.22
N ILE A 168 5.00 18.29 -7.53
CA ILE A 168 4.33 17.45 -8.52
C ILE A 168 5.37 16.67 -9.32
N ILE A 169 5.14 15.38 -9.48
CA ILE A 169 5.88 14.50 -10.39
C ILE A 169 4.94 14.01 -11.49
N TRP A 170 5.51 13.44 -12.55
CA TRP A 170 4.76 12.87 -13.66
C TRP A 170 5.13 11.41 -13.86
N LEU A 171 4.11 10.58 -14.05
CA LEU A 171 4.30 9.20 -14.47
C LEU A 171 4.65 9.15 -15.97
N GLU A 172 5.10 7.99 -16.46
CA GLU A 172 5.46 7.79 -17.87
C GLU A 172 4.30 8.10 -18.84
N ASP A 173 3.05 7.95 -18.40
CA ASP A 173 1.85 8.28 -19.16
C ASP A 173 1.47 9.77 -19.11
N GLY A 174 2.27 10.61 -18.46
CA GLY A 174 2.05 12.03 -18.28
C GLY A 174 1.07 12.40 -17.16
N THR A 175 0.55 11.43 -16.42
CA THR A 175 -0.33 11.72 -15.28
C THR A 175 0.44 12.31 -14.10
N GLU A 176 -0.11 13.38 -13.53
CA GLU A 176 0.46 14.06 -12.37
C GLU A 176 0.23 13.27 -11.07
N ARG A 177 1.20 13.37 -10.17
CA ARG A 177 1.11 12.86 -8.80
C ARG A 177 1.60 13.92 -7.82
N LEU A 178 0.93 14.01 -6.69
CA LEU A 178 1.40 14.77 -5.54
C LEU A 178 2.48 13.96 -4.84
N ALA A 179 3.66 14.55 -4.72
CA ALA A 179 4.87 13.91 -4.18
C ALA A 179 5.14 14.38 -2.75
N TYR A 180 5.51 13.44 -1.91
CA TYR A 180 5.75 13.67 -0.48
C TYR A 180 7.01 12.96 -0.02
N GLU A 181 7.71 13.56 0.96
CA GLU A 181 8.92 13.00 1.58
C GLU A 181 8.87 13.14 3.11
N ARG A 182 9.48 12.19 3.77
CA ARG A 182 9.67 12.16 5.23
C ARG A 182 11.06 11.63 5.57
#